data_589b10eb133c298380ac391ab660b72d
#
_entry.id   589b10eb133c298380ac391ab660b72d
#
_cell.length_a   1.000
_cell.length_b   1.000
_cell.length_c   1.000
_cell.angle_alpha   90.00
_cell.angle_beta   90.00
_cell.angle_gamma   90.00
#
_symmetry.space_group_name_H-M   'P 1'
#
loop_
_entity.id
_entity.type
_entity.pdbx_description
1 polymer ?
#
loop_
_entity_poly.entity_id
_entity_poly.type
_entity_poly.pdbx_seq_one_letter_code
_entity_poly.pdbx_strand_id
1 'polypeptide(L)'
;MFPLSLFLYLHDIFLAEIITPFRCEMWEGKEVEVFLTPEEWRKLSGVNESLKDTEWVYYPTIEGQPEKDPFFIKNQGLYQPVMYFNGNKHYLSSVNNKYPYLNSYSYINPTTIFGHDTYVLYDNKLKKAVFQYHSIAGYYTDPLSGLADNFACNENYFSDFYKLQQNYLH
;
A
#
# COMPACT_ATOMS: atom_id res chain seq x y z
N MET A 1 38.95 -5.10 -17.92
CA MET A 1 38.15 -3.86 -17.73
C MET A 1 36.68 -4.29 -17.70
N PHE A 2 36.06 -4.34 -16.55
CA PHE A 2 34.58 -4.50 -16.50
C PHE A 2 33.99 -3.21 -17.09
N PRO A 3 33.08 -3.30 -18.02
CA PRO A 3 32.48 -2.12 -18.60
C PRO A 3 31.74 -1.33 -17.49
N LEU A 4 31.97 -0.03 -17.42
CA LEU A 4 31.36 0.90 -16.49
C LEU A 4 29.81 0.76 -16.47
N SER A 5 29.26 0.36 -17.60
CA SER A 5 27.83 0.05 -17.76
C SER A 5 27.34 -1.10 -16.88
N LEU A 6 28.14 -2.15 -16.69
CA LEU A 6 27.76 -3.28 -15.82
C LEU A 6 27.76 -2.86 -14.35
N PHE A 7 28.69 -2.00 -13.95
CA PHE A 7 28.74 -1.48 -12.58
C PHE A 7 27.51 -0.60 -12.27
N LEU A 8 27.11 0.26 -13.20
CA LEU A 8 25.91 1.09 -13.05
C LEU A 8 24.62 0.23 -12.99
N TYR A 9 24.60 -0.87 -13.73
CA TYR A 9 23.44 -1.78 -13.75
C TYR A 9 23.30 -2.60 -12.45
N LEU A 10 24.42 -3.02 -11.86
CA LEU A 10 24.42 -3.79 -10.61
C LEU A 10 24.34 -2.92 -9.36
N HIS A 11 24.58 -1.62 -9.50
CA HIS A 11 24.62 -0.67 -8.39
C HIS A 11 23.29 -0.64 -7.61
N ASP A 12 22.16 -0.58 -8.30
CA ASP A 12 20.85 -0.47 -7.65
C ASP A 12 20.47 -1.76 -6.91
N ILE A 13 20.78 -2.93 -7.49
CA ILE A 13 20.58 -4.22 -6.83
C ILE A 13 21.44 -4.30 -5.56
N PHE A 14 22.73 -3.98 -5.70
CA PHE A 14 23.67 -4.04 -4.59
C PHE A 14 23.29 -3.09 -3.45
N LEU A 15 22.86 -1.87 -3.78
CA LEU A 15 22.35 -0.92 -2.78
C LEU A 15 21.05 -1.41 -2.14
N ALA A 16 20.11 -1.93 -2.93
CA ALA A 16 18.86 -2.47 -2.41
C ALA A 16 19.13 -3.66 -1.47
N GLU A 17 20.00 -4.58 -1.85
CA GLU A 17 20.37 -5.75 -1.04
C GLU A 17 21.05 -5.39 0.27
N ILE A 18 21.94 -4.39 0.28
CA ILE A 18 22.65 -3.99 1.50
C ILE A 18 21.79 -3.11 2.41
N ILE A 19 21.07 -2.15 1.85
CA ILE A 19 20.39 -1.11 2.64
C ILE A 19 19.03 -1.59 3.16
N THR A 20 18.32 -2.43 2.40
CA THR A 20 16.98 -2.87 2.79
C THR A 20 16.96 -3.61 4.12
N PRO A 21 17.87 -4.54 4.45
CA PRO A 21 17.90 -5.21 5.75
C PRO A 21 17.98 -4.24 6.93
N PHE A 22 18.84 -3.21 6.85
CA PHE A 22 18.94 -2.18 7.91
C PHE A 22 17.66 -1.38 8.05
N ARG A 23 16.99 -1.07 6.94
CA ARG A 23 15.69 -0.38 6.96
C ARG A 23 14.62 -1.27 7.56
N CYS A 24 14.63 -2.57 7.25
CA CYS A 24 13.72 -3.55 7.84
C CYS A 24 13.87 -3.57 9.37
N GLU A 25 15.08 -3.64 9.88
CA GLU A 25 15.35 -3.61 11.32
C GLU A 25 14.87 -2.30 11.98
N MET A 26 15.07 -1.16 11.32
CA MET A 26 14.57 0.14 11.83
C MET A 26 13.04 0.24 11.89
N TRP A 27 12.35 -0.49 11.03
CA TRP A 27 10.89 -0.48 10.91
C TRP A 27 10.22 -1.66 11.63
N GLU A 28 10.98 -2.62 12.14
CA GLU A 28 10.45 -3.76 12.87
C GLU A 28 9.54 -3.31 14.03
N GLY A 29 8.32 -3.82 14.04
CA GLY A 29 7.29 -3.46 15.01
C GLY A 29 6.66 -2.07 14.82
N LYS A 30 6.96 -1.36 13.72
CA LYS A 30 6.38 -0.05 13.36
C LYS A 30 5.56 -0.10 12.07
N GLU A 31 5.31 -1.31 11.58
CA GLU A 31 4.60 -1.50 10.31
C GLU A 31 3.14 -1.03 10.38
N VAL A 32 2.59 -0.98 11.59
CA VAL A 32 1.18 -0.62 11.82
C VAL A 32 1.07 0.53 12.79
N GLU A 33 0.39 1.58 12.35
CA GLU A 33 -0.04 2.69 13.21
C GLU A 33 -1.56 2.68 13.32
N VAL A 34 -2.08 2.40 14.51
CA VAL A 34 -3.52 2.34 14.81
C VAL A 34 -3.97 3.68 15.39
N PHE A 35 -4.90 4.35 14.72
CA PHE A 35 -5.49 5.62 15.17
C PHE A 35 -6.81 5.41 15.92
N LEU A 36 -7.57 4.39 15.54
CA LEU A 36 -8.80 3.95 16.17
C LEU A 36 -8.78 2.43 16.29
N THR A 37 -9.00 1.91 17.49
CA THR A 37 -9.24 0.47 17.64
C THR A 37 -10.55 0.05 16.96
N PRO A 38 -10.75 -1.25 16.65
CA PRO A 38 -12.01 -1.71 16.07
C PRO A 38 -13.25 -1.28 16.87
N GLU A 39 -13.18 -1.35 18.20
CA GLU A 39 -14.26 -0.96 19.11
C GLU A 39 -14.54 0.54 19.05
N GLU A 40 -13.48 1.36 19.09
CA GLU A 40 -13.59 2.82 19.00
C GLU A 40 -14.18 3.25 17.67
N TRP A 41 -13.67 2.66 16.57
CA TRP A 41 -14.20 2.96 15.24
C TRP A 41 -15.69 2.60 15.14
N ARG A 42 -16.10 1.39 15.57
CA ARG A 42 -17.51 0.99 15.57
C ARG A 42 -18.39 1.92 16.37
N LYS A 43 -17.96 2.28 17.56
CA LYS A 43 -18.68 3.23 18.41
C LYS A 43 -18.87 4.59 17.73
N LEU A 44 -17.84 5.11 17.07
CA LEU A 44 -17.88 6.42 16.41
C LEU A 44 -18.65 6.39 15.09
N SER A 45 -18.48 5.35 14.27
CA SER A 45 -19.13 5.20 12.96
C SER A 45 -20.60 4.86 13.06
N GLY A 46 -21.02 4.24 14.18
CA GLY A 46 -22.37 3.71 14.39
C GLY A 46 -22.62 2.41 13.63
N VAL A 47 -21.58 1.74 13.14
CA VAL A 47 -21.69 0.44 12.46
C VAL A 47 -21.90 -0.65 13.49
N ASN A 48 -23.15 -1.14 13.60
CA ASN A 48 -23.54 -2.19 14.54
C ASN A 48 -23.63 -3.57 13.90
N GLU A 49 -23.66 -3.64 12.57
CA GLU A 49 -23.70 -4.89 11.82
C GLU A 49 -22.30 -5.38 11.45
N SER A 50 -22.16 -6.71 11.26
CA SER A 50 -20.93 -7.27 10.73
C SER A 50 -20.73 -6.86 9.27
N LEU A 51 -19.55 -6.36 8.96
CA LEU A 51 -19.10 -6.11 7.60
C LEU A 51 -18.22 -7.26 7.08
N LYS A 52 -18.11 -8.36 7.82
CA LYS A 52 -17.49 -9.60 7.38
C LYS A 52 -18.23 -10.07 6.12
N ASP A 53 -17.57 -10.67 5.21
CA ASP A 53 -18.14 -11.16 3.94
C ASP A 53 -18.64 -10.03 3.00
N THR A 54 -18.28 -8.77 3.26
CA THR A 54 -18.56 -7.70 2.32
C THR A 54 -17.47 -7.61 1.25
N GLU A 55 -17.93 -7.45 0.01
CA GLU A 55 -17.04 -7.21 -1.11
C GLU A 55 -16.40 -5.82 -1.01
N TRP A 56 -15.15 -5.73 -1.46
CA TRP A 56 -14.46 -4.49 -1.70
C TRP A 56 -14.47 -4.18 -3.19
N VAL A 57 -14.94 -2.98 -3.53
CA VAL A 57 -14.89 -2.49 -4.91
C VAL A 57 -13.56 -1.81 -5.10
N TYR A 58 -12.71 -2.41 -5.92
CA TYR A 58 -11.37 -1.88 -6.23
C TYR A 58 -11.43 -0.76 -7.26
N TYR A 59 -10.55 0.20 -7.13
CA TYR A 59 -10.48 1.37 -7.98
C TYR A 59 -9.20 1.39 -8.81
N PRO A 60 -9.30 1.77 -10.10
CA PRO A 60 -10.54 1.96 -10.83
C PRO A 60 -11.06 0.64 -11.39
N THR A 61 -12.33 0.42 -11.24
CA THR A 61 -13.02 -0.61 -12.00
C THR A 61 -13.15 -0.16 -13.44
N ILE A 62 -12.42 -0.80 -14.34
CA ILE A 62 -12.68 -0.69 -15.77
C ILE A 62 -13.58 -1.87 -16.13
N GLU A 63 -14.78 -1.56 -16.55
CA GLU A 63 -15.75 -2.58 -16.95
C GLU A 63 -15.12 -3.53 -17.98
N GLY A 64 -15.09 -4.85 -17.67
CA GLY A 64 -14.53 -5.88 -18.55
C GLY A 64 -13.01 -6.08 -18.49
N GLN A 65 -12.27 -5.43 -17.57
CA GLN A 65 -10.85 -5.70 -17.38
C GLN A 65 -10.56 -6.20 -15.97
N PRO A 66 -9.73 -7.26 -15.79
CA PRO A 66 -9.25 -7.68 -14.49
C PRO A 66 -8.50 -6.53 -13.82
N GLU A 67 -8.47 -6.56 -12.49
CA GLU A 67 -7.75 -5.62 -11.64
C GLU A 67 -6.43 -5.17 -12.26
N LYS A 68 -6.34 -3.88 -12.58
CA LYS A 68 -5.07 -3.30 -13.01
C LYS A 68 -4.44 -2.55 -11.86
N ASP A 69 -3.15 -2.79 -11.70
CA ASP A 69 -2.27 -2.08 -10.80
C ASP A 69 -2.55 -0.56 -10.88
N PRO A 70 -2.73 0.13 -9.74
CA PRO A 70 -2.86 1.59 -9.66
C PRO A 70 -1.79 2.37 -10.45
N PHE A 71 -0.61 1.78 -10.62
CA PHE A 71 0.48 2.34 -11.42
C PHE A 71 0.12 2.43 -12.91
N PHE A 72 -0.57 1.42 -13.46
CA PHE A 72 -1.01 1.42 -14.86
C PHE A 72 -2.08 2.47 -15.15
N ILE A 73 -2.88 2.82 -14.19
CA ILE A 73 -4.02 3.73 -14.32
C ILE A 73 -3.55 5.17 -14.42
N LYS A 74 -2.52 5.55 -13.66
CA LYS A 74 -1.90 6.87 -13.73
C LYS A 74 -1.47 7.23 -15.17
N ASN A 75 -1.06 6.22 -15.93
CA ASN A 75 -0.58 6.40 -17.30
C ASN A 75 -1.69 6.44 -18.36
N GLN A 76 -2.95 6.12 -17.99
CA GLN A 76 -4.09 6.11 -18.91
C GLN A 76 -5.02 7.33 -18.74
N GLY A 77 -4.65 8.31 -17.91
CA GLY A 77 -5.43 9.54 -17.70
C GLY A 77 -6.76 9.33 -16.98
N LEU A 78 -6.94 8.19 -16.33
CA LEU A 78 -8.15 7.89 -15.56
C LEU A 78 -8.15 8.66 -14.25
N TYR A 79 -9.29 9.24 -13.89
CA TYR A 79 -9.46 9.94 -12.62
C TYR A 79 -9.53 8.94 -11.48
N GLN A 80 -8.60 9.06 -10.53
CA GLN A 80 -8.61 8.29 -9.29
C GLN A 80 -8.74 9.27 -8.11
N PRO A 81 -9.74 9.10 -7.23
CA PRO A 81 -9.87 9.92 -6.05
C PRO A 81 -8.61 9.90 -5.19
N VAL A 82 -8.25 11.05 -4.66
CA VAL A 82 -7.04 11.21 -3.86
C VAL A 82 -7.35 11.76 -2.48
N MET A 83 -6.50 11.39 -1.52
CA MET A 83 -6.48 11.91 -0.16
C MET A 83 -5.06 12.35 0.19
N TYR A 84 -4.92 13.47 0.87
CA TYR A 84 -3.65 13.88 1.44
C TYR A 84 -3.61 13.44 2.91
N PHE A 85 -2.61 12.62 3.24
CA PHE A 85 -2.43 12.11 4.60
C PHE A 85 -0.93 12.09 4.94
N ASN A 86 -0.57 12.62 6.09
CA ASN A 86 0.83 12.75 6.54
C ASN A 86 1.77 13.36 5.48
N GLY A 87 1.28 14.37 4.73
CA GLY A 87 2.05 15.06 3.69
C GLY A 87 2.15 14.32 2.35
N ASN A 88 1.67 13.09 2.26
CA ASN A 88 1.70 12.27 1.06
C ASN A 88 0.34 12.21 0.36
N LYS A 89 0.37 12.07 -0.96
CA LYS A 89 -0.82 11.94 -1.80
C LYS A 89 -1.15 10.46 -1.96
N HIS A 90 -2.20 10.01 -1.29
CA HIS A 90 -2.71 8.64 -1.38
C HIS A 90 -3.82 8.55 -2.43
N TYR A 91 -3.84 7.45 -3.14
CA TYR A 91 -4.84 7.15 -4.16
C TYR A 91 -5.84 6.13 -3.63
N LEU A 92 -7.12 6.33 -3.94
CA LEU A 92 -8.16 5.38 -3.56
C LEU A 92 -7.88 4.02 -4.20
N SER A 93 -7.78 2.99 -3.37
CA SER A 93 -7.54 1.61 -3.80
C SER A 93 -8.82 0.78 -3.79
N SER A 94 -9.63 0.91 -2.74
CA SER A 94 -10.88 0.18 -2.65
C SER A 94 -11.89 0.85 -1.72
N VAL A 95 -13.16 0.51 -1.92
CA VAL A 95 -14.31 0.98 -1.15
C VAL A 95 -15.07 -0.24 -0.64
N ASN A 96 -15.44 -0.24 0.65
CA ASN A 96 -16.30 -1.28 1.20
C ASN A 96 -17.71 -1.16 0.63
N ASN A 97 -18.26 -2.24 0.05
CA ASN A 97 -19.54 -2.19 -0.64
C ASN A 97 -20.72 -1.95 0.34
N LYS A 98 -20.65 -2.51 1.54
CA LYS A 98 -21.75 -2.41 2.53
C LYS A 98 -21.68 -1.11 3.36
N TYR A 99 -20.49 -0.61 3.63
CA TYR A 99 -20.27 0.68 4.28
C TYR A 99 -19.34 1.56 3.42
N PRO A 100 -19.89 2.26 2.40
CA PRO A 100 -19.09 2.96 1.38
C PRO A 100 -18.24 4.12 1.90
N TYR A 101 -18.36 4.44 3.17
CA TYR A 101 -17.51 5.43 3.83
C TYR A 101 -16.15 4.86 4.26
N LEU A 102 -16.02 3.52 4.40
CA LEU A 102 -14.77 2.87 4.74
C LEU A 102 -13.98 2.57 3.47
N ASN A 103 -12.91 3.29 3.29
CA ASN A 103 -12.10 3.29 2.08
C ASN A 103 -10.65 2.96 2.38
N SER A 104 -10.04 2.20 1.49
CA SER A 104 -8.60 1.96 1.49
C SER A 104 -7.92 2.89 0.49
N TYR A 105 -6.84 3.51 0.93
CA TYR A 105 -5.99 4.37 0.11
C TYR A 105 -4.55 3.86 0.13
N SER A 106 -3.82 4.03 -0.96
CA SER A 106 -2.41 3.67 -1.05
C SER A 106 -1.56 4.82 -1.57
N TYR A 107 -0.37 4.91 -1.04
CA TYR A 107 0.71 5.70 -1.58
C TYR A 107 1.88 4.77 -1.88
N ILE A 108 2.28 4.71 -3.13
CA ILE A 108 3.43 3.93 -3.58
C ILE A 108 4.54 4.93 -3.89
N ASN A 109 5.64 4.81 -3.18
CA ASN A 109 6.81 5.64 -3.43
C ASN A 109 7.61 5.04 -4.59
N PRO A 110 7.64 5.68 -5.76
CA PRO A 110 8.32 5.15 -6.94
C PRO A 110 9.84 5.29 -6.90
N THR A 111 10.43 5.77 -5.80
CA THR A 111 11.89 5.86 -5.69
C THR A 111 12.48 4.46 -5.62
N THR A 112 13.33 4.14 -6.59
CA THR A 112 13.77 2.80 -6.91
C THR A 112 14.48 2.08 -5.77
N ILE A 113 15.36 2.72 -5.00
CA ILE A 113 16.18 2.02 -4.00
C ILE A 113 15.56 2.06 -2.61
N PHE A 114 14.71 3.03 -2.31
CA PHE A 114 14.18 3.30 -0.97
C PHE A 114 12.66 3.31 -0.95
N GLY A 115 12.03 2.23 -1.42
CA GLY A 115 10.58 2.08 -1.39
C GLY A 115 10.03 2.20 0.02
N HIS A 116 9.01 2.99 0.19
CA HIS A 116 8.22 3.12 1.41
C HIS A 116 6.77 3.35 1.00
N ASP A 117 6.05 2.26 0.88
CA ASP A 117 4.65 2.30 0.51
C ASP A 117 3.78 2.36 1.76
N THR A 118 2.70 3.08 1.68
CA THR A 118 1.76 3.20 2.79
C THR A 118 0.34 2.91 2.34
N TYR A 119 -0.38 2.20 3.18
CA TYR A 119 -1.77 1.83 2.99
C TYR A 119 -2.58 2.36 4.16
N VAL A 120 -3.63 3.11 3.89
CA VAL A 120 -4.45 3.76 4.93
C VAL A 120 -5.88 3.27 4.81
N LEU A 121 -6.40 2.70 5.89
CA LEU A 121 -7.84 2.52 6.05
C LEU A 121 -8.44 3.81 6.61
N TYR A 122 -9.39 4.40 5.91
CA TYR A 122 -9.94 5.72 6.22
C TYR A 122 -11.46 5.71 6.20
N ASP A 123 -12.06 6.33 7.19
CA ASP A 123 -13.51 6.54 7.24
C ASP A 123 -13.84 7.97 6.80
N ASN A 124 -14.42 8.08 5.60
CA ASN A 124 -14.77 9.37 4.97
C ASN A 124 -15.93 10.09 5.69
N LYS A 125 -16.80 9.36 6.38
CA LYS A 125 -17.89 9.96 7.18
C LYS A 125 -17.34 10.59 8.45
N LEU A 126 -16.44 9.90 9.11
CA LEU A 126 -15.77 10.42 10.33
C LEU A 126 -14.63 11.39 9.98
N LYS A 127 -14.15 11.41 8.74
CA LYS A 127 -12.94 12.13 8.30
C LYS A 127 -11.71 11.75 9.14
N LYS A 128 -11.55 10.47 9.44
CA LYS A 128 -10.47 9.93 10.26
C LYS A 128 -9.81 8.72 9.61
N ALA A 129 -8.48 8.66 9.72
CA ALA A 129 -7.76 7.42 9.51
C ALA A 129 -8.11 6.44 10.63
N VAL A 130 -8.26 5.18 10.25
CA VAL A 130 -8.52 4.06 11.16
C VAL A 130 -7.20 3.43 11.55
N PHE A 131 -6.43 3.03 10.57
CA PHE A 131 -5.03 2.64 10.73
C PHE A 131 -4.22 2.95 9.47
N GLN A 132 -2.90 2.98 9.62
CA GLN A 132 -1.94 3.04 8.52
C GLN A 132 -1.02 1.83 8.60
N TYR A 133 -0.74 1.22 7.45
CA TYR A 133 0.22 0.15 7.29
C TYR A 133 1.39 0.63 6.44
N HIS A 134 2.60 0.28 6.84
CA HIS A 134 3.84 0.64 6.16
C HIS A 134 4.49 -0.60 5.55
N SER A 135 4.82 -0.54 4.27
CA SER A 135 5.62 -1.55 3.58
C SER A 135 6.95 -0.94 3.15
N ILE A 136 8.03 -1.55 3.59
CA ILE A 136 9.39 -1.11 3.27
C ILE A 136 9.99 -2.09 2.29
N ALA A 137 10.52 -1.57 1.19
CA ALA A 137 11.20 -2.37 0.19
C ALA A 137 12.37 -1.61 -0.44
N GLY A 138 13.32 -2.35 -1.02
CA GLY A 138 14.32 -1.84 -1.94
C GLY A 138 13.98 -2.32 -3.34
N TYR A 139 13.62 -1.41 -4.24
CA TYR A 139 13.29 -1.75 -5.63
C TYR A 139 14.53 -1.68 -6.51
N TYR A 140 14.64 -2.58 -7.46
CA TYR A 140 15.69 -2.60 -8.47
C TYR A 140 15.14 -3.13 -9.80
N THR A 141 15.92 -2.97 -10.86
CA THR A 141 15.62 -3.59 -12.16
C THR A 141 16.51 -4.82 -12.31
N ASP A 142 15.91 -5.99 -12.47
CA ASP A 142 16.66 -7.21 -12.74
C ASP A 142 17.38 -7.10 -14.10
N PRO A 143 18.72 -7.19 -14.13
CA PRO A 143 19.51 -6.99 -15.34
C PRO A 143 19.31 -8.08 -16.41
N LEU A 144 18.79 -9.24 -16.04
CA LEU A 144 18.58 -10.36 -16.95
C LEU A 144 17.23 -10.27 -17.66
N SER A 145 16.18 -9.93 -16.89
CA SER A 145 14.82 -9.84 -17.43
C SER A 145 14.42 -8.42 -17.83
N GLY A 146 15.10 -7.40 -17.30
CA GLY A 146 14.71 -5.99 -17.44
C GLY A 146 13.43 -5.62 -16.68
N LEU A 147 12.92 -6.53 -15.83
CA LEU A 147 11.73 -6.31 -15.03
C LEU A 147 12.07 -5.69 -13.67
N ALA A 148 11.14 -4.94 -13.12
CA ALA A 148 11.24 -4.45 -11.75
C ALA A 148 11.08 -5.60 -10.78
N ASP A 149 11.95 -5.64 -9.75
CA ASP A 149 11.92 -6.60 -8.65
C ASP A 149 12.24 -5.87 -7.35
N ASN A 150 12.12 -6.53 -6.19
CA ASN A 150 12.34 -5.89 -4.91
C ASN A 150 12.82 -6.86 -3.82
N PHE A 151 13.50 -6.28 -2.81
CA PHE A 151 13.74 -6.89 -1.51
C PHE A 151 12.77 -6.25 -0.51
N ALA A 152 11.70 -6.94 -0.14
CA ALA A 152 10.69 -6.43 0.79
C ALA A 152 10.97 -6.91 2.21
N CYS A 153 10.76 -6.03 3.22
CA CYS A 153 10.83 -6.41 4.62
C CYS A 153 9.73 -7.41 5.00
N ASN A 154 8.58 -7.27 4.38
CA ASN A 154 7.47 -8.18 4.53
C ASN A 154 6.93 -8.56 3.15
N GLU A 155 7.23 -9.78 2.71
CA GLU A 155 6.75 -10.32 1.44
C GLU A 155 5.22 -10.49 1.41
N ASN A 156 4.61 -10.58 2.60
CA ASN A 156 3.17 -10.80 2.75
C ASN A 156 2.39 -9.50 3.09
N TYR A 157 2.95 -8.33 2.84
CA TYR A 157 2.38 -7.05 3.29
C TYR A 157 0.92 -6.83 2.88
N PHE A 158 0.50 -7.27 1.70
CA PHE A 158 -0.90 -7.24 1.29
C PHE A 158 -1.77 -8.12 2.19
N SER A 159 -1.35 -9.36 2.43
CA SER A 159 -2.06 -10.29 3.30
C SER A 159 -2.20 -9.73 4.72
N ASP A 160 -1.17 -9.08 5.23
CA ASP A 160 -1.17 -8.52 6.58
C ASP A 160 -2.03 -7.27 6.67
N PHE A 161 -2.00 -6.40 5.67
CA PHE A 161 -2.94 -5.29 5.55
C PHE A 161 -4.40 -5.78 5.54
N TYR A 162 -4.72 -6.80 4.74
CA TYR A 162 -6.06 -7.38 4.69
C TYR A 162 -6.46 -8.06 6.00
N LYS A 163 -5.56 -8.75 6.69
CA LYS A 163 -5.85 -9.33 8.03
C LYS A 163 -6.20 -8.24 9.04
N LEU A 164 -5.44 -7.14 9.05
CA LEU A 164 -5.74 -5.99 9.91
C LEU A 164 -7.10 -5.39 9.56
N GLN A 165 -7.38 -5.18 8.29
CA GLN A 165 -8.65 -4.67 7.80
C GLN A 165 -9.81 -5.56 8.26
N GLN A 166 -9.67 -6.88 8.21
CA GLN A 166 -10.69 -7.84 8.66
C GLN A 166 -11.06 -7.65 10.15
N ASN A 167 -10.13 -7.24 11.02
CA ASN A 167 -10.42 -6.98 12.43
C ASN A 167 -11.48 -5.88 12.64
N TYR A 168 -11.63 -4.98 11.69
CA TYR A 168 -12.62 -3.89 11.72
C TYR A 168 -13.98 -4.32 11.15
N LEU A 169 -14.03 -5.43 10.42
CA LEU A 169 -15.24 -5.88 9.72
C LEU A 169 -16.12 -6.81 10.57
N HIS A 170 -15.63 -7.30 11.69
CA HIS A 170 -16.33 -8.23 12.60
C HIS A 170 -17.37 -7.59 13.49
#